data_cdb9bed5fcd8b6dd2261cf988683d2fb
#
_entry.id   cdb9bed5fcd8b6dd2261cf988683d2fb
#
_cell.length_a   1.000
_cell.length_b   1.000
_cell.length_c   1.000
_cell.angle_alpha   90.00
_cell.angle_beta   90.00
_cell.angle_gamma   90.00
#
_symmetry.space_group_name_H-M   'P 1'
#
loop_
_entity.id
_entity.type
_entity.pdbx_description
1 polymer ?
#
loop_
_entity_poly.entity_id
_entity_poly.type
_entity_poly.pdbx_seq_one_letter_code
_entity_poly.pdbx_strand_id
1 'polypeptide(L)' 'MLSEEINKTLEKEIETIKNSLAYGSASDYHTYMNCVGRIAGIEWAKAEIKNITKRILDEEDD' A
#
# COMPACT_ATOMS: atom_id res chain seq x y z
N MET A 1 -1.55 12.68 -12.01
CA MET A 1 -0.42 13.10 -11.19
C MET A 1 0.41 11.90 -10.76
N LEU A 2 1.67 12.11 -10.51
CA LEU A 2 2.58 11.04 -10.11
C LEU A 2 2.11 10.30 -8.86
N SER A 3 1.59 11.04 -7.87
CA SER A 3 1.11 10.43 -6.63
C SER A 3 -0.08 9.49 -6.87
N GLU A 4 -0.93 9.80 -7.85
CA GLU A 4 -2.06 8.92 -8.19
C GLU A 4 -1.55 7.63 -8.82
N GLU A 5 -0.55 7.73 -9.70
CA GLU A 5 0.04 6.56 -10.32
C GLU A 5 0.70 5.65 -9.28
N ILE A 6 1.43 6.24 -8.35
CA ILE A 6 2.07 5.49 -7.26
C ILE A 6 1.02 4.80 -6.41
N ASN A 7 -0.05 5.52 -6.02
CA ASN A 7 -1.11 4.94 -5.20
C ASN A 7 -1.83 3.80 -5.92
N LYS A 8 -2.09 3.93 -7.21
CA LYS A 8 -2.71 2.85 -8.00
C LYS A 8 -1.84 1.60 -8.00
N THR A 9 -0.54 1.78 -8.15
CA THR A 9 0.40 0.66 -8.14
C THR A 9 0.40 -0.04 -6.78
N LEU A 10 0.39 0.73 -5.69
CA LEU A 10 0.36 0.18 -4.35
C LEU A 10 -0.95 -0.54 -4.06
N GLU A 11 -2.08 0.02 -4.50
CA GLU A 11 -3.38 -0.63 -4.34
C GLU A 11 -3.44 -1.94 -5.10
N LYS A 12 -2.87 -1.98 -6.28
CA LYS A 12 -2.80 -3.20 -7.09
C LYS A 12 -1.99 -4.28 -6.37
N GLU A 13 -0.90 -3.90 -5.73
CA GLU A 13 -0.09 -4.84 -4.95
C GLU A 13 -0.86 -5.38 -3.75
N ILE A 14 -1.61 -4.54 -3.05
CA ILE A 14 -2.46 -4.97 -1.94
C ILE A 14 -3.48 -6.00 -2.44
N GLU A 15 -4.13 -5.73 -3.56
CA GLU A 15 -5.10 -6.65 -4.14
C GLU A 15 -4.46 -7.99 -4.50
N THR A 16 -3.26 -7.96 -5.04
CA THR A 16 -2.52 -9.17 -5.38
C THR A 16 -2.27 -10.01 -4.13
N ILE A 17 -1.84 -9.37 -3.03
CA ILE A 17 -1.59 -10.07 -1.77
C ILE A 17 -2.89 -10.64 -1.20
N LYS A 18 -3.97 -9.85 -1.21
CA LYS A 18 -5.29 -10.30 -0.73
C LYS A 18 -5.80 -11.49 -1.53
N ASN A 19 -5.65 -11.44 -2.84
CA ASN A 19 -6.06 -12.56 -3.70
C ASN A 19 -5.26 -13.82 -3.40
N SER A 20 -3.98 -13.69 -3.14
CA SER A 20 -3.15 -14.83 -2.74
C SER A 20 -3.65 -15.48 -1.46
N LEU A 21 -4.05 -14.66 -0.47
CA LEU A 21 -4.62 -15.16 0.78
C LEU A 21 -5.95 -15.87 0.52
N ALA A 22 -6.81 -15.27 -0.32
CA ALA A 22 -8.14 -15.82 -0.60
C ALA A 22 -8.06 -17.17 -1.30
N TYR A 23 -7.03 -17.39 -2.12
CA TYR A 23 -6.87 -18.64 -2.87
C TYR A 23 -5.97 -19.64 -2.16
N GLY A 24 -5.68 -19.43 -0.90
CA GLY A 24 -4.99 -20.42 -0.08
C GLY A 24 -3.48 -20.49 -0.25
N SER A 25 -2.87 -19.46 -0.83
CA SER A 25 -1.41 -19.41 -0.96
C SER A 25 -0.69 -19.34 0.37
N ALA A 26 -1.36 -18.81 1.40
CA ALA A 26 -0.84 -18.77 2.76
C ALA A 26 -1.23 -20.06 3.47
N SER A 27 -0.39 -21.08 3.38
CA SER A 27 -0.68 -22.40 3.92
C SER A 27 -0.35 -22.53 5.40
N ASP A 28 0.36 -21.57 5.99
CA ASP A 28 0.72 -21.59 7.39
C ASP A 28 0.61 -20.21 8.01
N TYR A 29 0.71 -20.16 9.34
CA TYR A 29 0.55 -18.94 10.11
C TYR A 29 1.61 -17.90 9.78
N HIS A 30 2.86 -18.35 9.60
CA HIS A 30 3.95 -17.41 9.29
C HIS A 30 3.76 -16.73 7.94
N THR A 31 3.35 -17.47 6.93
CA THR A 31 3.07 -16.91 5.62
C THR A 31 1.90 -15.93 5.69
N TYR A 32 0.84 -16.28 6.42
CA TYR A 32 -0.32 -15.42 6.63
C TYR A 32 0.10 -14.11 7.29
N MET A 33 0.86 -14.17 8.39
CA MET A 33 1.31 -12.97 9.11
C MET A 33 2.25 -12.12 8.28
N ASN A 34 3.07 -12.75 7.44
CA ASN A 34 3.95 -12.04 6.51
C ASN A 34 3.11 -11.21 5.53
N CYS A 35 2.06 -11.80 4.96
CA CYS A 35 1.17 -11.10 4.04
C CYS A 35 0.44 -9.95 4.72
N VAL A 36 -0.05 -10.16 5.95
CA VAL A 36 -0.71 -9.11 6.72
C VAL A 36 0.25 -7.94 6.97
N GLY A 37 1.50 -8.25 7.34
CA GLY A 37 2.51 -7.23 7.55
C GLY A 37 2.84 -6.45 6.30
N ARG A 38 2.91 -7.13 5.15
CA ARG A 38 3.17 -6.47 3.86
C ARG A 38 2.04 -5.53 3.49
N ILE A 39 0.79 -5.96 3.66
CA ILE A 39 -0.38 -5.11 3.39
C ILE A 39 -0.35 -3.88 4.29
N ALA A 40 -0.09 -4.07 5.59
CA ALA A 40 -0.03 -2.96 6.53
C ALA A 40 1.08 -1.97 6.16
N GLY A 41 2.24 -2.48 5.74
CA GLY A 41 3.35 -1.64 5.29
C GLY A 41 3.02 -0.83 4.06
N ILE A 42 2.33 -1.44 3.09
CA ILE A 42 1.92 -0.75 1.87
C ILE A 42 0.87 0.31 2.19
N GLU A 43 -0.07 0.02 3.07
CA GLU A 43 -1.08 0.99 3.47
C GLU A 43 -0.45 2.17 4.21
N TRP A 44 0.55 1.91 5.04
CA TRP A 44 1.32 2.97 5.69
C TRP A 44 2.01 3.85 4.65
N ALA A 45 2.63 3.24 3.64
CA ALA A 45 3.32 3.97 2.59
C ALA A 45 2.34 4.85 1.78
N LYS A 46 1.14 4.33 1.51
CA LYS A 46 0.11 5.12 0.82
C LYS A 46 -0.25 6.37 1.62
N ALA A 47 -0.44 6.21 2.93
CA ALA A 47 -0.77 7.33 3.81
C ALA A 47 0.35 8.37 3.83
N GLU A 48 1.61 7.92 3.88
CA GLU A 48 2.77 8.81 3.87
C GLU A 48 2.90 9.57 2.56
N ILE A 49 2.68 8.90 1.43
CA ILE A 49 2.72 9.55 0.13
C ILE A 49 1.67 10.66 0.05
N LYS A 50 0.47 10.39 0.55
CA LYS A 50 -0.59 11.38 0.57
C LYS A 50 -0.22 12.59 1.45
N ASN A 51 0.34 12.34 2.63
CA ASN A 51 0.76 13.39 3.54
C ASN A 51 1.89 14.23 2.97
N ILE A 52 2.88 13.60 2.36
CA ILE A 52 4.01 14.30 1.75
C ILE A 52 3.54 15.14 0.58
N THR A 53 2.68 14.59 -0.27
CA THR A 53 2.14 15.31 -1.42
C THR A 53 1.37 16.54 -0.98
N LYS A 54 0.52 16.39 0.03
CA LYS A 54 -0.25 17.51 0.56
C LYS A 54 0.66 18.60 1.11
N ARG A 55 1.71 18.23 1.83
CA ARG A 55 2.66 19.18 2.40
C ARG A 55 3.39 19.97 1.30
N ILE A 56 3.82 19.28 0.25
CA ILE A 56 4.50 19.93 -0.88
C ILE A 56 3.57 20.92 -1.57
N LEU A 57 2.32 20.52 -1.82
CA LEU A 57 1.35 21.40 -2.45
C LEU A 57 1.05 22.63 -1.57
N ASP A 58 0.95 22.45 -0.26
CA ASP A 58 0.72 23.56 0.65
C ASP A 58 1.90 24.54 0.64
N GLU A 59 3.13 24.03 0.55
CA GLU A 59 4.32 24.86 0.45
C GLU A 59 4.37 25.65 -0.87
N GLU A 60 3.91 25.06 -1.95
CA GLU A 60 3.88 25.72 -3.26
C GLU A 60 2.85 26.84 -3.32
N ASP A 61 1.80 26.76 -2.52
CA ASP A 61 0.74 27.78 -2.48
C ASP A 61 1.18 29.08 -1.77
N ASP A 62 2.30 29.06 -1.11
CA ASP A 62 2.89 30.24 -0.51
C ASP A 62 3.67 31.04 -1.55
#